data_0341ff5965ea48fefb5946618ea8d078
#
_entry.id   0341ff5965ea48fefb5946618ea8d078
#
_cell.length_a   1.000
_cell.length_b   1.000
_cell.length_c   1.000
_cell.angle_alpha   90.00
_cell.angle_beta   90.00
_cell.angle_gamma   90.00
#
_symmetry.space_group_name_H-M   'P 1'
#
loop_
_entity.id
_entity.type
_entity.pdbx_description
1 polymer ?
#
loop_
_entity_poly.entity_id
_entity_poly.type
_entity_poly.pdbx_seq_one_letter_code
_entity_poly.pdbx_strand_id
1 'polypeptide(L)'
;MCISGMYDLTPVRLSARNAYVAFDDATVAALSPIRHLDRLHAPAIVAYGTCETPEFQRQNHEFAAAVETAGKKVRLLVGEHCNHFELPETLCNPYGLLGRAALDLIGLPAGVCP
;
A
#
# COMPACT_ATOMS: atom_id res chain seq x y z
N MET A 1 -7.35 2.88 -0.32
CA MET A 1 -6.03 3.12 -0.93
C MET A 1 -4.97 2.85 0.12
N CYS A 2 -3.95 2.09 -0.21
CA CYS A 2 -2.83 1.70 0.64
C CYS A 2 -1.56 2.24 -0.02
N ILE A 3 -0.78 3.04 0.70
CA ILE A 3 0.40 3.73 0.18
C ILE A 3 1.60 3.25 0.99
N SER A 4 2.59 2.65 0.34
CA SER A 4 3.85 2.18 0.95
C SER A 4 3.61 1.33 2.20
N GLY A 5 2.66 0.39 2.13
CA GLY A 5 2.24 -0.42 3.27
C GLY A 5 3.21 -1.55 3.58
N MET A 6 3.17 -2.01 4.84
CA MET A 6 3.75 -3.27 5.29
C MET A 6 2.61 -4.27 5.51
N TYR A 7 2.57 -5.33 4.71
CA TYR A 7 1.46 -6.29 4.68
C TYR A 7 1.82 -7.64 5.28
N ASP A 8 3.11 -7.95 5.38
CA ASP A 8 3.68 -9.02 6.20
C ASP A 8 4.59 -8.40 7.25
N LEU A 9 4.27 -8.58 8.52
CA LEU A 9 5.04 -8.01 9.62
C LEU A 9 6.23 -8.86 10.05
N THR A 10 6.46 -10.01 9.43
CA THR A 10 7.63 -10.86 9.72
C THR A 10 8.96 -10.11 9.56
N PRO A 11 9.22 -9.35 8.47
CA PRO A 11 10.43 -8.58 8.34
C PRO A 11 10.60 -7.49 9.42
N VAL A 12 9.49 -6.87 9.85
CA VAL A 12 9.52 -5.88 10.94
C VAL A 12 9.95 -6.53 12.24
N ARG A 13 9.38 -7.71 12.56
CA ARG A 13 9.77 -8.49 13.74
C ARG A 13 11.24 -8.89 13.72
N LEU A 14 11.80 -9.24 12.58
CA LEU A 14 13.19 -9.63 12.41
C LEU A 14 14.16 -8.43 12.32
N SER A 15 13.66 -7.22 12.29
CA SER A 15 14.45 -5.99 12.17
C SER A 15 14.81 -5.42 13.56
N ALA A 16 15.73 -4.44 13.56
CA ALA A 16 16.07 -3.68 14.76
C ALA A 16 14.85 -2.97 15.40
N ARG A 17 13.80 -2.73 14.64
CA ARG A 17 12.54 -2.14 15.13
C ARG A 17 11.86 -3.01 16.17
N ASN A 18 12.09 -4.33 16.17
CA ASN A 18 11.48 -5.21 17.14
C ASN A 18 11.91 -4.93 18.60
N ALA A 19 13.02 -4.23 18.78
CA ALA A 19 13.46 -3.79 20.11
C ALA A 19 12.44 -2.87 20.82
N TYR A 20 11.60 -2.15 20.05
CA TYR A 20 10.59 -1.24 20.62
C TYR A 20 9.14 -1.57 20.22
N VAL A 21 8.90 -2.28 19.09
CA VAL A 21 7.53 -2.72 18.76
C VAL A 21 7.16 -4.04 19.44
N ALA A 22 8.14 -4.84 19.81
CA ALA A 22 8.01 -6.10 20.56
C ALA A 22 6.98 -7.08 19.94
N PHE A 23 6.98 -7.24 18.62
CA PHE A 23 6.10 -8.18 17.94
C PHE A 23 6.50 -9.62 18.21
N ASP A 24 5.57 -10.41 18.66
CA ASP A 24 5.66 -11.87 18.75
C ASP A 24 4.99 -12.54 17.53
N ASP A 25 5.05 -13.88 17.47
CA ASP A 25 4.45 -14.64 16.37
C ASP A 25 2.93 -14.46 16.29
N ALA A 26 2.27 -14.36 17.43
CA ALA A 26 0.82 -14.18 17.51
C ALA A 26 0.42 -12.81 16.96
N THR A 27 1.15 -11.76 17.31
CA THR A 27 0.96 -10.39 16.81
C THR A 27 1.19 -10.33 15.31
N VAL A 28 2.29 -10.92 14.81
CA VAL A 28 2.58 -10.98 13.37
C VAL A 28 1.47 -11.70 12.62
N ALA A 29 0.97 -12.83 13.14
CA ALA A 29 -0.11 -13.58 12.51
C ALA A 29 -1.42 -12.77 12.47
N ALA A 30 -1.75 -12.10 13.57
CA ALA A 30 -3.01 -11.35 13.71
C ALA A 30 -3.04 -10.04 12.89
N LEU A 31 -1.90 -9.36 12.75
CA LEU A 31 -1.82 -8.01 12.20
C LEU A 31 -1.21 -7.93 10.80
N SER A 32 -0.78 -9.04 10.19
CA SER A 32 -0.28 -9.04 8.81
C SER A 32 -1.44 -9.07 7.81
N PRO A 33 -1.75 -7.97 7.09
CA PRO A 33 -2.91 -7.89 6.20
C PRO A 33 -2.94 -8.96 5.11
N ILE A 34 -1.79 -9.40 4.63
CA ILE A 34 -1.68 -10.43 3.59
C ILE A 34 -2.26 -11.79 4.04
N ARG A 35 -2.38 -12.02 5.35
CA ARG A 35 -2.94 -13.25 5.94
C ARG A 35 -4.46 -13.19 6.12
N HIS A 36 -5.09 -12.04 5.83
CA HIS A 36 -6.50 -11.77 6.09
C HIS A 36 -7.23 -11.22 4.85
N LEU A 37 -6.83 -11.68 3.67
CA LEU A 37 -7.42 -11.23 2.40
C LEU A 37 -8.91 -11.57 2.28
N ASP A 38 -9.39 -12.58 3.00
CA ASP A 38 -10.80 -12.91 3.14
C ASP A 38 -11.65 -11.74 3.64
N ARG A 39 -11.07 -10.88 4.48
CA ARG A 39 -11.74 -9.70 5.06
C ARG A 39 -11.73 -8.47 4.15
N LEU A 40 -10.99 -8.51 3.05
CA LEU A 40 -10.98 -7.40 2.08
C LEU A 40 -12.20 -7.49 1.17
N HIS A 41 -13.18 -6.61 1.38
CA HIS A 41 -14.44 -6.60 0.62
C HIS A 41 -14.55 -5.40 -0.34
N ALA A 42 -13.67 -4.41 -0.22
CA ALA A 42 -13.65 -3.23 -1.09
C ALA A 42 -12.57 -3.33 -2.16
N PRO A 43 -12.74 -2.65 -3.32
CA PRO A 43 -11.66 -2.47 -4.27
C PRO A 43 -10.45 -1.79 -3.61
N ALA A 44 -9.25 -2.27 -3.89
CA ALA A 44 -8.02 -1.75 -3.34
C ALA A 44 -7.18 -1.03 -4.40
N ILE A 45 -6.51 0.05 -3.99
CA ILE A 45 -5.38 0.63 -4.71
C ILE A 45 -4.17 0.47 -3.79
N VAL A 46 -3.12 -0.13 -4.31
CA VAL A 46 -1.83 -0.32 -3.64
C VAL A 46 -0.81 0.53 -4.39
N ALA A 47 -0.02 1.31 -3.69
CA ALA A 47 0.95 2.22 -4.31
C ALA A 47 2.30 2.17 -3.59
N TYR A 48 3.39 2.25 -4.33
CA TYR A 48 4.74 2.41 -3.81
C TYR A 48 5.59 3.28 -4.74
N GLY A 49 6.70 3.82 -4.22
CA GLY A 49 7.67 4.61 -4.97
C GLY A 49 8.93 3.82 -5.35
N THR A 50 9.49 4.08 -6.54
CA THR A 50 10.67 3.35 -7.02
C THR A 50 11.96 3.71 -6.26
N CYS A 51 11.97 4.80 -5.50
CA CYS A 51 13.08 5.19 -4.61
C CYS A 51 12.87 4.76 -3.14
N GLU A 52 11.86 3.94 -2.86
CA GLU A 52 11.72 3.32 -1.55
C GLU A 52 12.69 2.14 -1.38
N THR A 53 12.84 1.67 -0.14
CA THR A 53 13.68 0.49 0.11
C THR A 53 13.13 -0.73 -0.60
N PRO A 54 13.98 -1.70 -0.99
CA PRO A 54 13.55 -2.91 -1.68
C PRO A 54 12.44 -3.68 -0.96
N GLU A 55 12.44 -3.65 0.37
CA GLU A 55 11.41 -4.34 1.16
C GLU A 55 10.04 -3.69 1.03
N PHE A 56 9.93 -2.35 1.02
CA PHE A 56 8.66 -1.68 0.74
C PHE A 56 8.15 -2.00 -0.66
N GLN A 57 9.02 -1.92 -1.67
CA GLN A 57 8.64 -2.24 -3.04
C GLN A 57 8.14 -3.69 -3.16
N ARG A 58 8.90 -4.65 -2.60
CA ARG A 58 8.54 -6.07 -2.59
C ARG A 58 7.18 -6.32 -1.96
N GLN A 59 6.95 -5.81 -0.76
CA GLN A 59 5.70 -6.04 -0.02
C GLN A 59 4.47 -5.47 -0.73
N ASN A 60 4.57 -4.27 -1.30
CA ASN A 60 3.47 -3.67 -2.04
C ASN A 60 3.14 -4.47 -3.31
N HIS A 61 4.16 -4.92 -4.03
CA HIS A 61 4.00 -5.75 -5.21
C HIS A 61 3.37 -7.11 -4.88
N GLU A 62 3.90 -7.81 -3.87
CA GLU A 62 3.40 -9.12 -3.45
C GLU A 62 1.97 -9.05 -2.89
N PHE A 63 1.65 -8.01 -2.12
CA PHE A 63 0.30 -7.83 -1.61
C PHE A 63 -0.71 -7.60 -2.73
N ALA A 64 -0.40 -6.75 -3.72
CA ALA A 64 -1.25 -6.54 -4.87
C ALA A 64 -1.49 -7.85 -5.65
N ALA A 65 -0.41 -8.62 -5.89
CA ALA A 65 -0.50 -9.92 -6.57
C ALA A 65 -1.35 -10.92 -5.77
N ALA A 66 -1.21 -10.96 -4.44
CA ALA A 66 -2.01 -11.83 -3.58
C ALA A 66 -3.51 -11.46 -3.59
N VAL A 67 -3.83 -10.16 -3.58
CA VAL A 67 -5.22 -9.66 -3.69
C VAL A 67 -5.84 -10.06 -5.03
N GLU A 68 -5.09 -9.90 -6.13
CA GLU A 68 -5.53 -10.32 -7.46
C GLU A 68 -5.75 -11.83 -7.55
N THR A 69 -4.81 -12.63 -7.03
CA THR A 69 -4.90 -14.09 -6.99
C THR A 69 -6.10 -14.56 -6.16
N ALA A 70 -6.46 -13.80 -5.13
CA ALA A 70 -7.68 -14.05 -4.34
C ALA A 70 -8.99 -13.65 -5.06
N GLY A 71 -8.92 -13.25 -6.33
CA GLY A 71 -10.07 -12.87 -7.15
C GLY A 71 -10.67 -11.51 -6.78
N LYS A 72 -9.92 -10.66 -6.07
CA LYS A 72 -10.38 -9.35 -5.60
C LYS A 72 -9.87 -8.22 -6.49
N LYS A 73 -10.62 -7.12 -6.54
CA LYS A 73 -10.25 -5.95 -7.35
C LYS A 73 -9.10 -5.20 -6.71
N VAL A 74 -8.00 -5.09 -7.43
CA VAL A 74 -6.83 -4.31 -7.02
C VAL A 74 -6.23 -3.55 -8.21
N ARG A 75 -5.68 -2.38 -7.95
CA ARG A 75 -4.85 -1.61 -8.89
C ARG A 75 -3.52 -1.29 -8.22
N LEU A 76 -2.43 -1.69 -8.84
CA LEU A 76 -1.08 -1.35 -8.40
C LEU A 76 -0.62 -0.07 -9.11
N LEU A 77 -0.17 0.91 -8.33
CA LEU A 77 0.41 2.16 -8.82
C LEU A 77 1.87 2.25 -8.42
N VAL A 78 2.70 2.62 -9.38
CA VAL A 78 4.14 2.82 -9.16
C VAL A 78 4.46 4.31 -9.32
N GLY A 79 4.96 4.93 -8.27
CA GLY A 79 5.43 6.31 -8.28
C GLY A 79 6.89 6.35 -8.74
N GLU A 80 7.10 6.59 -10.04
CA GLU A 80 8.46 6.69 -10.59
C GLU A 80 9.23 7.84 -9.94
N HIS A 81 10.46 7.54 -9.52
CA HIS A 81 11.37 8.47 -8.86
C HIS A 81 10.87 9.06 -7.52
N CYS A 82 9.79 8.52 -6.95
CA CYS A 82 9.30 8.93 -5.65
C CYS A 82 9.90 8.07 -4.54
N ASN A 83 10.34 8.71 -3.46
CA ASN A 83 10.65 8.04 -2.19
C ASN A 83 9.39 7.94 -1.32
N HIS A 84 9.56 7.38 -0.11
CA HIS A 84 8.48 7.13 0.84
C HIS A 84 7.69 8.39 1.27
N PHE A 85 8.30 9.55 1.23
CA PHE A 85 7.68 10.84 1.61
C PHE A 85 7.11 11.59 0.42
N GLU A 86 7.77 11.52 -0.73
CA GLU A 86 7.34 12.21 -1.96
C GLU A 86 6.09 11.57 -2.56
N LEU A 87 5.96 10.25 -2.48
CA LEU A 87 4.81 9.56 -3.04
C LEU A 87 3.48 10.05 -2.43
N PRO A 88 3.31 10.13 -1.10
CA PRO A 88 2.08 10.66 -0.50
C PRO A 88 1.77 12.11 -0.87
N GLU A 89 2.78 12.94 -1.17
CA GLU A 89 2.56 14.33 -1.59
C GLU A 89 1.75 14.42 -2.90
N THR A 90 1.85 13.41 -3.76
CA THR A 90 1.06 13.37 -5.00
C THR A 90 -0.44 13.26 -4.76
N LEU A 91 -0.88 12.94 -3.53
CA LEU A 91 -2.28 12.92 -3.14
C LEU A 91 -2.88 14.34 -3.05
N CYS A 92 -2.08 15.35 -2.76
CA CYS A 92 -2.51 16.72 -2.61
C CYS A 92 -2.85 17.41 -3.95
N ASN A 93 -2.52 16.77 -5.08
CA ASN A 93 -2.76 17.28 -6.41
C ASN A 93 -3.79 16.40 -7.14
N PRO A 94 -4.96 16.94 -7.57
CA PRO A 94 -5.98 16.16 -8.28
C PRO A 94 -5.48 15.56 -9.62
N TYR A 95 -4.39 16.08 -10.16
CA TYR A 95 -3.72 15.56 -11.35
C TYR A 95 -2.50 14.70 -11.04
N GLY A 96 -2.09 14.63 -9.77
CA GLY A 96 -1.01 13.77 -9.29
C GLY A 96 -1.41 12.29 -9.34
N LEU A 97 -0.40 11.41 -9.26
CA LEU A 97 -0.60 9.95 -9.36
C LEU A 97 -1.65 9.45 -8.37
N LEU A 98 -1.50 9.78 -7.09
CA LEU A 98 -2.42 9.31 -6.05
C LEU A 98 -3.69 10.14 -5.97
N GLY A 99 -3.61 11.46 -6.19
CA GLY A 99 -4.79 12.34 -6.17
C GLY A 99 -5.79 11.94 -7.24
N ARG A 100 -5.32 11.69 -8.47
CA ARG A 100 -6.16 11.19 -9.56
C ARG A 100 -6.80 9.86 -9.19
N ALA A 101 -6.00 8.93 -8.71
CA ALA A 101 -6.47 7.60 -8.34
C ALA A 101 -7.47 7.64 -7.17
N ALA A 102 -7.29 8.56 -6.22
CA ALA A 102 -8.23 8.75 -5.13
C ALA A 102 -9.58 9.28 -5.63
N LEU A 103 -9.57 10.27 -6.52
CA LEU A 103 -10.79 10.81 -7.14
C LEU A 103 -11.53 9.71 -7.92
N ASP A 104 -10.82 8.92 -8.72
CA ASP A 104 -11.40 7.78 -9.45
C ASP A 104 -12.05 6.77 -8.49
N LEU A 105 -11.38 6.48 -7.35
CA LEU A 105 -11.86 5.50 -6.38
C LEU A 105 -13.16 5.93 -5.69
N ILE A 106 -13.34 7.23 -5.45
CA ILE A 106 -14.56 7.79 -4.85
C ILE A 106 -15.59 8.26 -5.89
N GLY A 107 -15.33 8.04 -7.18
CA GLY A 107 -16.25 8.35 -8.26
C GLY A 107 -16.37 9.85 -8.61
N LEU A 108 -15.36 10.64 -8.26
CA LEU A 108 -15.31 12.05 -8.61
C LEU A 108 -14.44 12.28 -9.85
N PRO A 109 -14.92 13.07 -10.85
CA PRO A 109 -14.11 13.39 -12.01
C PRO A 109 -12.94 14.29 -11.61
N ALA A 110 -11.73 13.97 -12.09
CA ALA A 110 -10.62 14.90 -11.99
C ALA A 110 -10.86 16.06 -12.97
N GLY A 111 -10.88 17.29 -12.46
CA GLY A 111 -10.83 18.47 -13.32
C GLY A 111 -12.13 19.27 -13.47
N VAL A 112 -13.06 19.16 -12.56
CA VAL A 112 -14.07 20.22 -12.40
C VAL A 112 -13.56 21.16 -11.31
N CYS A 113 -12.71 22.10 -11.72
CA CYS A 113 -12.55 23.33 -10.95
C CYS A 113 -13.85 24.12 -11.19
N PRO A 114 -14.60 24.49 -10.14
CA PRO A 114 -15.77 25.36 -10.29
C PRO A 114 -15.37 26.74 -10.78
#